data_e5f662421ee8c2c54333c45678df7546
#
_entry.id   e5f662421ee8c2c54333c45678df7546
#
_cell.length_a   1.000
_cell.length_b   1.000
_cell.length_c   1.000
_cell.angle_alpha   90.00
_cell.angle_beta   90.00
_cell.angle_gamma   90.00
#
_symmetry.space_group_name_H-M   'P 1'
#
loop_
_entity.id
_entity.type
_entity.pdbx_description
1 polymer ?
#
loop_
_entity_poly.entity_id
_entity_poly.type
_entity_poly.pdbx_seq_one_letter_code
_entity_poly.pdbx_strand_id
1 'polypeptide(L)'
;MKLWNIIWTGVILVCGVGCSSFLDVQPKDKQSEKQLFATRGGFYTAVNGIYNKMASSALYGKNLSYELVDVISKRYQPLPVNTYLTALSTFAYTDESVKKALESTWTTAYNTILNCNVVLENIDESEGVLQEQEYRVLKGEMLAVRAFLHFDMLRLFGPVYKLHPEAEAIPYNESSKVVALPLMTADPVLHEKILRDLDEAEELLADSDPVIENGPMASLEKDEEVYLRYRQLRMNYYAVLALKARVYLYAGEQANALAAARKLLTDSKVNEHFPAVDPNKLLANQSNPDRVFSSEVLAGIYKKDRVDIYTNYFSAEQAGNNYLHPRKDFVGTSLFAGETQDYRFQTWWQVASGVGESGHSLIKYKGIDKPSGTTDTEYFYAVFMSLIRLSEAYYIAAECEPVLADRYGWLNQMRTRRGLPELTVVSEDDFMKRLRSEYLREFIGEGQIFFMYKRLYININSDENGYDTNTYGAKEERYVLPLPSGEVDNR
;
A
#
# COMPACT_ATOMS: atom_id res chain seq x y z
N MET A 1 46.11 -47.26 58.64
CA MET A 1 44.87 -46.51 58.37
C MET A 1 45.05 -44.97 58.39
N LYS A 2 46.09 -44.39 57.79
CA LYS A 2 46.24 -42.92 57.75
C LYS A 2 46.72 -42.33 56.40
N LEU A 3 46.81 -43.16 55.35
CA LEU A 3 47.17 -42.68 54.01
C LEU A 3 46.02 -42.62 52.99
N TRP A 4 44.86 -43.15 53.32
CA TRP A 4 43.73 -43.20 52.35
C TRP A 4 42.78 -41.99 52.45
N ASN A 5 42.84 -41.25 53.56
CA ASN A 5 42.01 -40.04 53.73
C ASN A 5 42.58 -38.77 53.08
N ILE A 6 43.84 -38.81 52.63
CA ILE A 6 44.45 -37.62 51.98
C ILE A 6 44.15 -37.58 50.45
N ILE A 7 43.86 -38.73 49.85
CA ILE A 7 43.56 -38.84 48.43
C ILE A 7 42.13 -38.37 48.09
N TRP A 8 41.18 -38.49 49.02
CA TRP A 8 39.80 -38.06 48.82
C TRP A 8 39.57 -36.54 48.98
N THR A 9 40.43 -35.86 49.72
CA THR A 9 40.31 -34.40 49.91
C THR A 9 40.94 -33.63 48.77
N GLY A 10 41.84 -34.23 47.96
CA GLY A 10 42.45 -33.58 46.76
C GLY A 10 41.58 -33.63 45.50
N VAL A 11 40.61 -34.57 45.41
CA VAL A 11 39.73 -34.74 44.21
C VAL A 11 38.53 -33.82 44.26
N ILE A 12 38.14 -33.29 45.42
CA ILE A 12 36.97 -32.39 45.55
C ILE A 12 37.30 -30.91 45.22
N LEU A 13 38.61 -30.54 45.18
CA LEU A 13 39.00 -29.15 44.94
C LEU A 13 39.30 -28.81 43.49
N VAL A 14 39.21 -29.74 42.54
CA VAL A 14 39.50 -29.51 41.11
C VAL A 14 38.24 -29.39 40.25
N CYS A 15 37.04 -29.65 40.79
CA CYS A 15 35.77 -29.55 40.03
C CYS A 15 35.03 -28.21 40.18
N GLY A 16 35.71 -27.15 40.66
CA GLY A 16 35.09 -25.84 40.92
C GLY A 16 35.36 -24.73 39.88
N VAL A 17 36.03 -25.04 38.77
CA VAL A 17 36.17 -24.07 37.66
C VAL A 17 35.22 -24.46 36.52
N GLY A 18 33.94 -24.37 36.81
CA GLY A 18 32.92 -24.42 35.78
C GLY A 18 33.01 -23.16 34.92
N CYS A 19 33.37 -23.31 33.68
CA CYS A 19 33.27 -22.25 32.69
C CYS A 19 31.84 -21.71 32.69
N SER A 20 31.61 -20.53 33.27
CA SER A 20 30.34 -19.82 33.22
C SER A 20 29.90 -19.44 31.80
N SER A 21 30.80 -19.53 30.82
CA SER A 21 30.51 -19.29 29.41
C SER A 21 29.79 -20.45 28.68
N PHE A 22 29.66 -21.64 29.32
CA PHE A 22 28.98 -22.78 28.67
C PHE A 22 27.44 -22.79 28.91
N LEU A 23 26.94 -21.92 29.78
CA LEU A 23 25.51 -21.81 30.10
C LEU A 23 24.83 -20.62 29.45
N ASP A 24 25.58 -19.80 28.70
CA ASP A 24 25.01 -18.68 27.94
C ASP A 24 24.59 -19.16 26.53
N VAL A 25 23.64 -20.11 26.51
CA VAL A 25 22.97 -20.55 25.28
C VAL A 25 22.03 -19.43 24.87
N GLN A 26 22.55 -18.50 24.08
CA GLN A 26 21.68 -17.54 23.41
C GLN A 26 20.69 -18.34 22.54
N PRO A 27 19.40 -17.99 22.53
CA PRO A 27 18.42 -18.60 21.64
C PRO A 27 18.95 -18.56 20.21
N LYS A 28 18.83 -19.66 19.46
CA LYS A 28 19.33 -19.75 18.07
C LYS A 28 18.84 -18.59 17.20
N ASP A 29 17.66 -18.07 17.49
CA ASP A 29 17.06 -16.95 16.76
C ASP A 29 17.83 -15.64 16.96
N LYS A 30 18.27 -15.31 18.19
CA LYS A 30 19.08 -14.11 18.46
C LYS A 30 20.49 -14.20 17.86
N GLN A 31 21.07 -15.40 17.78
CA GLN A 31 22.37 -15.58 17.15
C GLN A 31 22.27 -15.40 15.63
N SER A 32 21.17 -15.86 15.02
CA SER A 32 20.91 -15.68 13.59
C SER A 32 20.60 -14.20 13.25
N GLU A 33 19.88 -13.49 14.11
CA GLU A 33 19.60 -12.05 13.97
C GLU A 33 20.88 -11.21 14.02
N LYS A 34 21.73 -11.41 15.04
CA LYS A 34 23.04 -10.73 15.13
C LYS A 34 23.93 -11.00 13.91
N GLN A 35 23.89 -12.22 13.38
CA GLN A 35 24.66 -12.54 12.17
C GLN A 35 24.09 -11.84 10.93
N LEU A 36 22.77 -11.74 10.81
CA LEU A 36 22.12 -11.05 9.71
C LEU A 36 22.50 -9.57 9.68
N PHE A 37 22.35 -8.87 10.80
CA PHE A 37 22.62 -7.44 10.91
C PHE A 37 24.10 -7.07 11.10
N ALA A 38 25.00 -8.05 11.10
CA ALA A 38 26.44 -7.79 11.10
C ALA A 38 26.97 -7.26 9.73
N THR A 39 26.15 -7.23 8.70
CA THR A 39 26.57 -6.83 7.35
C THR A 39 25.52 -5.95 6.66
N ARG A 40 25.95 -5.05 5.76
CA ARG A 40 25.08 -4.25 4.88
C ARG A 40 24.09 -5.13 4.10
N GLY A 41 24.59 -6.20 3.50
CA GLY A 41 23.75 -7.17 2.76
C GLY A 41 22.66 -7.81 3.60
N GLY A 42 22.90 -8.00 4.89
CA GLY A 42 21.93 -8.50 5.84
C GLY A 42 20.77 -7.52 6.06
N PHE A 43 21.06 -6.22 6.25
CA PHE A 43 20.03 -5.17 6.30
C PHE A 43 19.19 -5.15 5.02
N TYR A 44 19.82 -5.17 3.85
CA TYR A 44 19.11 -5.20 2.56
C TYR A 44 18.23 -6.45 2.40
N THR A 45 18.69 -7.59 2.86
CA THR A 45 17.94 -8.86 2.85
C THR A 45 16.70 -8.76 3.74
N ALA A 46 16.84 -8.23 4.96
CA ALA A 46 15.73 -8.05 5.89
C ALA A 46 14.66 -7.10 5.30
N VAL A 47 15.07 -5.94 4.78
CA VAL A 47 14.17 -4.97 4.18
C VAL A 47 13.49 -5.52 2.91
N ASN A 48 14.21 -6.23 2.05
CA ASN A 48 13.61 -6.92 0.91
C ASN A 48 12.56 -7.95 1.34
N GLY A 49 12.80 -8.66 2.46
CA GLY A 49 11.85 -9.58 3.06
C GLY A 49 10.54 -8.90 3.49
N ILE A 50 10.62 -7.66 4.01
CA ILE A 50 9.46 -6.84 4.38
C ILE A 50 8.62 -6.51 3.15
N TYR A 51 9.21 -5.99 2.07
CA TYR A 51 8.48 -5.70 0.82
C TYR A 51 7.90 -6.96 0.17
N ASN A 52 8.58 -8.10 0.24
CA ASN A 52 8.03 -9.37 -0.22
C ASN A 52 6.79 -9.79 0.59
N LYS A 53 6.77 -9.56 1.90
CA LYS A 53 5.57 -9.79 2.71
C LYS A 53 4.45 -8.82 2.33
N MET A 54 4.75 -7.54 2.08
CA MET A 54 3.77 -6.58 1.57
C MET A 54 3.16 -7.01 0.23
N ALA A 55 3.93 -7.68 -0.64
CA ALA A 55 3.47 -8.22 -1.92
C ALA A 55 2.66 -9.52 -1.80
N SER A 56 2.44 -10.05 -0.59
CA SER A 56 1.64 -11.25 -0.37
C SER A 56 0.15 -11.03 -0.67
N SER A 57 -0.57 -12.12 -0.91
CA SER A 57 -2.02 -12.08 -1.15
C SER A 57 -2.82 -11.57 0.05
N ALA A 58 -2.30 -11.70 1.25
CA ALA A 58 -2.94 -11.18 2.47
C ALA A 58 -2.89 -9.65 2.55
N LEU A 59 -1.94 -9.01 1.88
CA LEU A 59 -1.76 -7.56 1.87
C LEU A 59 -1.97 -6.99 0.44
N TYR A 60 -1.00 -6.23 -0.06
CA TYR A 60 -1.16 -5.47 -1.32
C TYR A 60 -1.05 -6.33 -2.59
N GLY A 61 -0.63 -7.58 -2.47
CA GLY A 61 -0.66 -8.53 -3.60
C GLY A 61 -2.07 -8.98 -3.98
N LYS A 62 -3.10 -8.74 -3.14
CA LYS A 62 -4.50 -9.07 -3.43
C LYS A 62 -5.51 -8.32 -2.55
N ASN A 63 -5.57 -8.64 -1.21
CA ASN A 63 -6.65 -8.20 -0.33
C ASN A 63 -6.77 -6.68 -0.23
N LEU A 64 -5.65 -5.96 -0.05
CA LEU A 64 -5.61 -4.50 0.12
C LEU A 64 -5.48 -3.73 -1.20
N SER A 65 -5.62 -4.41 -2.33
CA SER A 65 -5.61 -3.80 -3.66
C SER A 65 -6.90 -4.08 -4.43
N TYR A 66 -6.98 -5.18 -5.15
CA TYR A 66 -8.06 -5.41 -6.14
C TYR A 66 -9.17 -6.36 -5.69
N GLU A 67 -9.03 -7.09 -4.55
CA GLU A 67 -10.06 -8.06 -4.14
C GLU A 67 -10.89 -7.54 -2.95
N LEU A 68 -10.43 -7.74 -1.70
CA LEU A 68 -11.24 -7.50 -0.50
C LEU A 68 -11.79 -6.06 -0.46
N VAL A 69 -10.92 -5.06 -0.52
CA VAL A 69 -11.32 -3.64 -0.40
C VAL A 69 -12.10 -3.14 -1.61
N ASP A 70 -11.81 -3.63 -2.81
CA ASP A 70 -12.53 -3.22 -4.01
C ASP A 70 -13.92 -3.92 -4.12
N VAL A 71 -14.02 -5.16 -3.66
CA VAL A 71 -15.32 -5.88 -3.60
C VAL A 71 -16.26 -5.21 -2.59
N ILE A 72 -15.80 -4.86 -1.39
CA ILE A 72 -16.63 -4.14 -0.42
C ILE A 72 -16.95 -2.71 -0.86
N SER A 73 -16.13 -2.11 -1.71
CA SER A 73 -16.41 -0.81 -2.33
C SER A 73 -17.37 -0.90 -3.55
N LYS A 74 -17.89 -2.10 -3.84
CA LYS A 74 -18.85 -2.35 -4.94
C LYS A 74 -18.32 -2.08 -6.34
N ARG A 75 -17.03 -2.27 -6.54
CA ARG A 75 -16.44 -2.12 -7.89
C ARG A 75 -16.71 -3.32 -8.77
N TYR A 76 -16.95 -4.48 -8.17
CA TYR A 76 -17.19 -5.74 -8.89
C TYR A 76 -18.50 -6.40 -8.44
N GLN A 77 -19.07 -7.15 -9.35
CA GLN A 77 -20.22 -8.03 -9.11
C GLN A 77 -19.71 -9.48 -9.08
N PRO A 78 -19.56 -10.09 -7.88
CA PRO A 78 -19.10 -11.46 -7.79
C PRO A 78 -20.11 -12.45 -8.39
N LEU A 79 -19.63 -13.55 -8.96
CA LEU A 79 -20.49 -14.65 -9.36
C LEU A 79 -21.09 -15.32 -8.10
N PRO A 80 -22.41 -15.60 -8.08
CA PRO A 80 -23.08 -16.18 -6.89
C PRO A 80 -22.48 -17.52 -6.43
N VAL A 81 -21.85 -18.26 -7.31
CA VAL A 81 -21.19 -19.53 -7.02
C VAL A 81 -19.94 -19.34 -6.14
N ASN A 82 -19.33 -18.17 -6.12
CA ASN A 82 -18.23 -17.85 -5.21
C ASN A 82 -18.81 -17.31 -3.90
N THR A 83 -18.97 -18.20 -2.92
CA THR A 83 -19.60 -17.87 -1.64
C THR A 83 -18.79 -16.84 -0.84
N TYR A 84 -17.46 -16.90 -0.87
CA TYR A 84 -16.58 -15.92 -0.22
C TYR A 84 -16.77 -14.51 -0.78
N LEU A 85 -16.63 -14.35 -2.08
CA LEU A 85 -16.79 -13.03 -2.73
C LEU A 85 -18.22 -12.50 -2.58
N THR A 86 -19.22 -13.38 -2.61
CA THR A 86 -20.61 -13.02 -2.37
C THR A 86 -20.85 -12.54 -0.93
N ALA A 87 -20.34 -13.27 0.07
CA ALA A 87 -20.40 -12.86 1.47
C ALA A 87 -19.70 -11.51 1.69
N LEU A 88 -18.51 -11.35 1.12
CA LEU A 88 -17.76 -10.10 1.18
C LEU A 88 -18.53 -8.94 0.55
N SER A 89 -19.12 -9.15 -0.63
CA SER A 89 -19.91 -8.13 -1.33
C SER A 89 -21.19 -7.73 -0.60
N THR A 90 -21.70 -8.58 0.28
CA THR A 90 -22.89 -8.30 1.12
C THR A 90 -22.53 -7.82 2.52
N PHE A 91 -21.26 -7.52 2.79
CA PHE A 91 -20.74 -7.12 4.11
C PHE A 91 -21.00 -8.16 5.22
N ALA A 92 -21.07 -9.44 4.85
CA ALA A 92 -21.26 -10.54 5.79
C ALA A 92 -19.92 -10.88 6.48
N TYR A 93 -19.41 -9.96 7.29
CA TYR A 93 -18.12 -10.08 7.96
C TYR A 93 -18.06 -11.20 8.99
N THR A 94 -19.20 -11.76 9.38
CA THR A 94 -19.31 -12.93 10.26
C THR A 94 -19.17 -14.27 9.54
N ASP A 95 -19.14 -14.27 8.19
CA ASP A 95 -18.89 -15.47 7.41
C ASP A 95 -17.45 -15.98 7.66
N GLU A 96 -17.30 -17.30 7.84
CA GLU A 96 -16.02 -17.91 8.21
C GLU A 96 -14.92 -17.71 7.16
N SER A 97 -15.25 -17.65 5.88
CA SER A 97 -14.27 -17.39 4.83
C SER A 97 -13.81 -15.94 4.83
N VAL A 98 -14.72 -15.01 5.14
CA VAL A 98 -14.40 -13.59 5.28
C VAL A 98 -13.56 -13.35 6.54
N LYS A 99 -13.94 -13.92 7.69
CA LYS A 99 -13.15 -13.86 8.93
C LYS A 99 -11.71 -14.31 8.71
N LYS A 100 -11.50 -15.45 8.03
CA LYS A 100 -10.15 -15.95 7.70
C LYS A 100 -9.35 -14.98 6.84
N ALA A 101 -9.98 -14.30 5.88
CA ALA A 101 -9.33 -13.30 5.06
C ALA A 101 -8.92 -12.06 5.89
N LEU A 102 -9.80 -11.59 6.79
CA LEU A 102 -9.52 -10.48 7.69
C LEU A 102 -8.39 -10.82 8.68
N GLU A 103 -8.45 -12.01 9.31
CA GLU A 103 -7.41 -12.52 10.20
C GLU A 103 -6.05 -12.64 9.50
N SER A 104 -6.04 -13.18 8.28
CA SER A 104 -4.81 -13.27 7.48
C SER A 104 -4.23 -11.89 7.16
N THR A 105 -5.07 -10.92 6.84
CA THR A 105 -4.65 -9.54 6.57
C THR A 105 -4.05 -8.90 7.82
N TRP A 106 -4.73 -8.98 8.95
CA TRP A 106 -4.27 -8.47 10.24
C TRP A 106 -2.94 -9.09 10.67
N THR A 107 -2.91 -10.41 10.75
CA THR A 107 -1.72 -11.15 11.21
C THR A 107 -0.50 -10.88 10.31
N THR A 108 -0.70 -10.84 8.99
CA THR A 108 0.40 -10.56 8.07
C THR A 108 0.88 -9.11 8.19
N ALA A 109 -0.02 -8.15 8.38
CA ALA A 109 0.34 -6.75 8.59
C ALA A 109 1.17 -6.59 9.87
N TYR A 110 0.71 -7.10 11.01
CA TYR A 110 1.43 -6.99 12.28
C TYR A 110 2.74 -7.77 12.30
N ASN A 111 2.83 -8.92 11.63
CA ASN A 111 4.09 -9.62 11.40
C ASN A 111 5.07 -8.81 10.53
N THR A 112 4.56 -8.04 9.58
CA THR A 112 5.40 -7.16 8.75
C THR A 112 5.88 -5.96 9.54
N ILE A 113 5.02 -5.37 10.36
CA ILE A 113 5.34 -4.31 11.32
C ILE A 113 6.42 -4.77 12.31
N LEU A 114 6.26 -5.98 12.87
CA LEU A 114 7.27 -6.58 13.75
C LEU A 114 8.63 -6.65 13.07
N ASN A 115 8.69 -7.08 11.81
CA ASN A 115 9.94 -7.12 11.05
C ASN A 115 10.52 -5.71 10.80
N CYS A 116 9.68 -4.69 10.58
CA CYS A 116 10.15 -3.30 10.52
C CYS A 116 10.81 -2.88 11.84
N ASN A 117 10.20 -3.24 12.99
CA ASN A 117 10.74 -2.94 14.30
C ASN A 117 12.07 -3.67 14.54
N VAL A 118 12.20 -4.92 14.11
CA VAL A 118 13.48 -5.65 14.18
C VAL A 118 14.58 -4.89 13.40
N VAL A 119 14.29 -4.40 12.20
CA VAL A 119 15.26 -3.60 11.45
C VAL A 119 15.56 -2.29 12.17
N LEU A 120 14.53 -1.57 12.66
CA LEU A 120 14.71 -0.29 13.35
C LEU A 120 15.52 -0.41 14.65
N GLU A 121 15.33 -1.46 15.43
CA GLU A 121 16.13 -1.71 16.64
C GLU A 121 17.60 -2.01 16.30
N ASN A 122 17.86 -2.79 15.25
CA ASN A 122 19.22 -3.15 14.86
C ASN A 122 19.93 -2.03 14.08
N ILE A 123 19.20 -1.13 13.42
CA ILE A 123 19.82 -0.07 12.62
C ILE A 123 20.51 0.96 13.50
N ASP A 124 19.96 1.28 14.67
CA ASP A 124 20.56 2.21 15.63
C ASP A 124 21.84 1.64 16.29
N GLU A 125 22.01 0.31 16.24
CA GLU A 125 23.21 -0.39 16.71
C GLU A 125 24.23 -0.66 15.57
N SER A 126 23.98 -0.15 14.35
CA SER A 126 24.73 -0.46 13.12
C SER A 126 26.02 0.34 12.93
N GLU A 127 26.57 0.95 13.98
CA GLU A 127 27.79 1.79 13.88
C GLU A 127 28.92 1.03 13.17
N GLY A 128 29.42 1.61 12.08
CA GLY A 128 30.46 1.03 11.24
C GLY A 128 30.01 -0.05 10.25
N VAL A 129 28.74 -0.46 10.26
CA VAL A 129 28.16 -1.42 9.29
C VAL A 129 27.54 -0.70 8.09
N LEU A 130 26.73 0.32 8.34
CA LEU A 130 26.08 1.13 7.32
C LEU A 130 26.82 2.45 7.13
N GLN A 131 26.82 2.97 5.90
CA GLN A 131 27.21 4.35 5.63
C GLN A 131 26.09 5.30 6.10
N GLU A 132 26.42 6.56 6.36
CA GLU A 132 25.45 7.56 6.85
C GLU A 132 24.21 7.67 5.95
N GLN A 133 24.42 7.72 4.63
CA GLN A 133 23.30 7.76 3.68
C GLN A 133 22.43 6.51 3.78
N GLU A 134 23.02 5.33 3.87
CA GLU A 134 22.30 4.06 3.98
C GLU A 134 21.52 3.97 5.28
N TYR A 135 22.13 4.38 6.39
CA TYR A 135 21.47 4.45 7.69
C TYR A 135 20.22 5.32 7.60
N ARG A 136 20.35 6.55 7.09
CA ARG A 136 19.22 7.49 6.98
C ARG A 136 18.12 6.97 6.05
N VAL A 137 18.50 6.45 4.88
CA VAL A 137 17.54 5.91 3.90
C VAL A 137 16.80 4.69 4.46
N LEU A 138 17.51 3.74 5.03
CA LEU A 138 16.91 2.51 5.58
C LEU A 138 16.01 2.81 6.78
N LYS A 139 16.45 3.67 7.70
CA LYS A 139 15.66 4.06 8.87
C LYS A 139 14.39 4.80 8.46
N GLY A 140 14.51 5.82 7.61
CA GLY A 140 13.37 6.58 7.10
C GLY A 140 12.39 5.70 6.33
N GLU A 141 12.88 4.78 5.51
CA GLU A 141 12.06 3.82 4.77
C GLU A 141 11.28 2.88 5.71
N MET A 142 11.91 2.36 6.76
CA MET A 142 11.26 1.44 7.70
C MET A 142 10.22 2.14 8.59
N LEU A 143 10.49 3.37 9.01
CA LEU A 143 9.51 4.21 9.71
C LEU A 143 8.28 4.46 8.81
N ALA A 144 8.51 4.83 7.55
CA ALA A 144 7.43 5.07 6.59
C ALA A 144 6.60 3.80 6.32
N VAL A 145 7.23 2.63 6.19
CA VAL A 145 6.53 1.33 6.00
C VAL A 145 5.73 0.97 7.25
N ARG A 146 6.28 1.16 8.45
CA ARG A 146 5.58 0.94 9.72
C ARG A 146 4.34 1.82 9.84
N ALA A 147 4.48 3.10 9.56
CA ALA A 147 3.38 4.05 9.54
C ALA A 147 2.31 3.68 8.50
N PHE A 148 2.72 3.32 7.28
CA PHE A 148 1.82 2.93 6.19
C PHE A 148 0.96 1.70 6.55
N LEU A 149 1.57 0.66 7.12
CA LEU A 149 0.87 -0.55 7.53
C LEU A 149 -0.11 -0.29 8.69
N HIS A 150 0.31 0.46 9.72
CA HIS A 150 -0.59 0.83 10.81
C HIS A 150 -1.74 1.72 10.32
N PHE A 151 -1.46 2.64 9.41
CA PHE A 151 -2.49 3.48 8.84
C PHE A 151 -3.54 2.66 8.07
N ASP A 152 -3.14 1.65 7.31
CA ASP A 152 -4.09 0.76 6.65
C ASP A 152 -4.89 -0.10 7.64
N MET A 153 -4.27 -0.57 8.73
CA MET A 153 -5.00 -1.26 9.80
C MET A 153 -5.99 -0.32 10.49
N LEU A 154 -5.61 0.93 10.78
CA LEU A 154 -6.51 1.95 11.31
C LEU A 154 -7.69 2.21 10.36
N ARG A 155 -7.43 2.34 9.06
CA ARG A 155 -8.48 2.59 8.07
C ARG A 155 -9.43 1.40 7.88
N LEU A 156 -8.97 0.17 8.08
CA LEU A 156 -9.79 -1.04 7.96
C LEU A 156 -10.59 -1.31 9.24
N PHE A 157 -9.90 -1.45 10.36
CA PHE A 157 -10.42 -1.99 11.60
C PHE A 157 -10.81 -0.91 12.62
N GLY A 158 -10.23 0.28 12.53
CA GLY A 158 -10.56 1.40 13.39
C GLY A 158 -11.93 2.01 13.06
N PRO A 159 -12.44 2.89 13.90
CA PRO A 159 -13.73 3.56 13.73
C PRO A 159 -13.81 4.40 12.45
N VAL A 160 -14.98 4.88 12.11
CA VAL A 160 -15.12 5.98 11.15
C VAL A 160 -14.55 7.23 11.80
N TYR A 161 -13.31 7.57 11.48
CA TYR A 161 -12.53 8.60 12.15
C TYR A 161 -13.28 9.94 12.23
N LYS A 162 -13.95 10.32 11.15
CA LYS A 162 -14.78 11.54 11.09
C LYS A 162 -15.85 11.63 12.18
N LEU A 163 -16.33 10.48 12.68
CA LEU A 163 -17.41 10.40 13.66
C LEU A 163 -16.86 10.18 15.08
N HIS A 164 -15.84 9.34 15.21
CA HIS A 164 -15.37 8.83 16.49
C HIS A 164 -13.83 8.76 16.57
N PRO A 165 -13.12 9.90 16.49
CA PRO A 165 -11.67 9.93 16.61
C PRO A 165 -11.18 9.46 18.00
N GLU A 166 -12.03 9.60 19.02
CA GLU A 166 -11.75 9.19 20.41
C GLU A 166 -12.02 7.70 20.69
N ALA A 167 -12.62 6.97 19.76
CA ALA A 167 -12.94 5.55 19.98
C ALA A 167 -11.70 4.66 19.88
N GLU A 168 -11.73 3.52 20.58
CA GLU A 168 -10.71 2.49 20.45
C GLU A 168 -10.59 2.00 19.00
N ALA A 169 -9.37 1.78 18.56
CA ALA A 169 -9.04 1.46 17.18
C ALA A 169 -8.13 0.24 17.04
N ILE A 170 -6.83 0.46 17.12
CA ILE A 170 -5.80 -0.58 16.89
C ILE A 170 -4.64 -0.42 17.88
N PRO A 171 -3.85 -1.48 18.15
CA PRO A 171 -2.58 -1.31 18.83
C PRO A 171 -1.55 -0.69 17.87
N TYR A 172 -0.66 0.15 18.39
CA TYR A 172 0.51 0.62 17.65
C TYR A 172 1.76 -0.09 18.15
N ASN A 173 2.37 -0.92 17.32
CA ASN A 173 3.53 -1.73 17.70
C ASN A 173 4.84 -1.05 17.29
N GLU A 174 5.65 -0.69 18.29
CA GLU A 174 6.99 -0.10 18.13
C GLU A 174 8.11 -1.05 18.61
N SER A 175 7.76 -2.27 19.01
CA SER A 175 8.72 -3.24 19.57
C SER A 175 8.93 -4.43 18.63
N SER A 176 10.17 -4.92 18.57
CA SER A 176 10.51 -6.20 17.93
C SER A 176 10.03 -7.42 18.73
N LYS A 177 9.56 -7.21 19.97
CA LYS A 177 9.12 -8.30 20.85
C LYS A 177 7.66 -8.63 20.60
N VAL A 178 7.34 -9.92 20.60
CA VAL A 178 5.95 -10.38 20.58
C VAL A 178 5.35 -10.17 21.97
N VAL A 179 4.57 -9.12 22.11
CA VAL A 179 3.87 -8.77 23.36
C VAL A 179 2.42 -8.37 23.05
N ALA A 180 1.53 -8.64 24.00
CA ALA A 180 0.17 -8.13 23.89
C ALA A 180 0.19 -6.59 24.11
N LEU A 181 -0.34 -5.85 23.16
CA LEU A 181 -0.44 -4.40 23.22
C LEU A 181 -1.89 -3.98 23.40
N PRO A 182 -2.19 -2.96 24.21
CA PRO A 182 -3.53 -2.43 24.34
C PRO A 182 -4.00 -1.79 23.03
N LEU A 183 -5.31 -1.78 22.79
CA LEU A 183 -5.87 -0.89 21.78
C LEU A 183 -5.62 0.54 22.19
N MET A 184 -5.25 1.36 21.22
CA MET A 184 -5.20 2.81 21.36
C MET A 184 -6.43 3.42 20.71
N THR A 185 -6.81 4.61 21.13
CA THR A 185 -7.85 5.39 20.43
C THR A 185 -7.33 5.91 19.10
N ALA A 186 -8.25 6.14 18.14
CA ALA A 186 -7.89 6.43 16.75
C ALA A 186 -7.05 7.69 16.59
N ASP A 187 -7.37 8.75 17.35
CA ASP A 187 -6.67 10.04 17.25
C ASP A 187 -5.19 9.96 17.67
N PRO A 188 -4.81 9.44 18.86
CA PRO A 188 -3.42 9.20 19.22
C PRO A 188 -2.67 8.27 18.26
N VAL A 189 -3.32 7.21 17.72
CA VAL A 189 -2.69 6.35 16.72
C VAL A 189 -2.29 7.16 15.50
N LEU A 190 -3.16 8.07 15.06
CA LEU A 190 -2.91 8.88 13.88
C LEU A 190 -1.89 9.98 14.13
N HIS A 191 -2.08 10.81 15.17
CA HIS A 191 -1.29 12.01 15.40
C HIS A 191 0.03 11.75 16.14
N GLU A 192 -0.01 10.96 17.22
CA GLU A 192 1.16 10.76 18.07
C GLU A 192 2.07 9.63 17.59
N LYS A 193 1.57 8.78 16.68
CA LYS A 193 2.30 7.60 16.21
C LYS A 193 2.56 7.63 14.72
N ILE A 194 1.51 7.57 13.89
CA ILE A 194 1.66 7.50 12.42
C ILE A 194 2.33 8.76 11.88
N LEU A 195 1.84 9.95 12.23
CA LEU A 195 2.41 11.22 11.76
C LEU A 195 3.82 11.44 12.31
N ARG A 196 4.10 11.10 13.56
CA ARG A 196 5.47 11.13 14.11
C ARG A 196 6.45 10.28 13.31
N ASP A 197 6.10 9.03 13.00
CA ASP A 197 6.95 8.15 12.21
C ASP A 197 7.17 8.72 10.79
N LEU A 198 6.14 9.34 10.20
CA LEU A 198 6.25 9.98 8.89
C LEU A 198 7.05 11.29 8.93
N ASP A 199 7.00 12.05 10.01
CA ASP A 199 7.80 13.26 10.19
C ASP A 199 9.28 12.91 10.31
N GLU A 200 9.64 11.91 11.13
CA GLU A 200 11.01 11.42 11.23
C GLU A 200 11.49 10.80 9.90
N ALA A 201 10.63 10.05 9.20
CA ALA A 201 10.96 9.51 7.89
C ALA A 201 11.22 10.61 6.85
N GLU A 202 10.39 11.65 6.82
CA GLU A 202 10.58 12.81 5.93
C GLU A 202 11.91 13.50 6.20
N GLU A 203 12.26 13.76 7.47
CA GLU A 203 13.52 14.39 7.85
C GLU A 203 14.74 13.55 7.46
N LEU A 204 14.68 12.24 7.69
CA LEU A 204 15.78 11.34 7.33
C LEU A 204 15.99 11.23 5.82
N LEU A 205 14.90 11.21 5.04
CA LEU A 205 14.95 11.00 3.58
C LEU A 205 15.24 12.29 2.80
N ALA A 206 14.90 13.46 3.33
CA ALA A 206 14.97 14.75 2.62
C ALA A 206 16.37 15.06 2.05
N ASP A 207 17.43 14.69 2.75
CA ASP A 207 18.81 14.97 2.36
C ASP A 207 19.59 13.71 1.94
N SER A 208 18.96 12.53 1.97
CA SER A 208 19.67 11.26 1.78
C SER A 208 19.10 10.39 0.67
N ASP A 209 17.81 10.55 0.32
CA ASP A 209 17.18 9.67 -0.66
C ASP A 209 17.62 10.00 -2.09
N PRO A 210 18.28 9.04 -2.80
CA PRO A 210 18.73 9.26 -4.16
C PRO A 210 17.60 9.62 -5.15
N VAL A 211 16.35 9.32 -4.84
CA VAL A 211 15.21 9.66 -5.71
C VAL A 211 15.13 11.15 -6.01
N ILE A 212 15.60 12.00 -5.09
CA ILE A 212 15.50 13.45 -5.21
C ILE A 212 16.39 13.95 -6.36
N GLU A 213 17.62 13.46 -6.44
CA GLU A 213 18.56 13.89 -7.48
C GLU A 213 18.51 13.01 -8.74
N ASN A 214 18.37 11.71 -8.56
CA ASN A 214 18.56 10.74 -9.64
C ASN A 214 17.25 10.20 -10.22
N GLY A 215 16.10 10.51 -9.59
CA GLY A 215 14.83 9.92 -9.96
C GLY A 215 14.67 8.46 -9.51
N PRO A 216 13.52 7.83 -9.85
CA PRO A 216 13.16 6.52 -9.30
C PRO A 216 13.94 5.34 -9.89
N MET A 217 14.44 5.48 -11.12
CA MET A 217 15.03 4.39 -11.95
C MET A 217 16.42 4.75 -12.45
N ALA A 218 17.21 5.49 -11.67
CA ALA A 218 18.56 5.85 -12.08
C ALA A 218 19.36 4.62 -12.54
N SER A 219 20.04 4.72 -13.68
CA SER A 219 21.00 3.71 -14.10
C SER A 219 22.18 3.74 -13.15
N LEU A 220 22.68 2.55 -12.76
CA LEU A 220 23.91 2.46 -11.95
C LEU A 220 25.13 2.78 -12.78
N GLU A 221 26.01 3.57 -12.23
CA GLU A 221 27.41 3.42 -12.52
C GLU A 221 27.95 2.16 -11.83
N LYS A 222 29.08 1.60 -12.31
CA LYS A 222 29.56 0.26 -11.92
C LYS A 222 29.76 0.02 -10.41
N ASP A 223 29.91 1.09 -9.63
CA ASP A 223 30.25 1.04 -8.20
C ASP A 223 29.10 1.48 -7.27
N GLU A 224 27.90 1.75 -7.82
CA GLU A 224 26.76 2.16 -7.00
C GLU A 224 26.03 0.97 -6.37
N GLU A 225 25.52 1.18 -5.17
CA GLU A 225 24.79 0.16 -4.44
C GLU A 225 23.41 -0.13 -5.08
N VAL A 226 23.18 -1.38 -5.46
CA VAL A 226 21.93 -1.83 -6.07
C VAL A 226 20.71 -1.49 -5.21
N TYR A 227 20.84 -1.46 -3.88
CA TYR A 227 19.74 -1.17 -2.97
C TYR A 227 19.20 0.26 -3.12
N LEU A 228 20.03 1.23 -3.40
CA LEU A 228 19.66 2.64 -3.56
C LEU A 228 19.05 2.96 -4.95
N ARG A 229 18.88 1.95 -5.80
CA ARG A 229 18.16 2.03 -7.09
C ARG A 229 16.70 1.62 -6.96
N TYR A 230 15.96 1.82 -8.04
CA TYR A 230 14.53 1.46 -8.12
C TYR A 230 13.72 1.99 -6.94
N ARG A 231 13.99 3.27 -6.61
CA ARG A 231 13.39 3.90 -5.44
C ARG A 231 11.86 3.95 -5.50
N GLN A 232 11.24 3.81 -6.66
CA GLN A 232 9.79 3.63 -6.80
C GLN A 232 9.26 2.28 -6.29
N LEU A 233 10.12 1.30 -5.99
CA LEU A 233 9.75 0.07 -5.28
C LEU A 233 9.89 0.19 -3.76
N ARG A 234 10.08 1.40 -3.27
CA ARG A 234 10.38 1.71 -1.88
C ARG A 234 9.52 2.86 -1.37
N MET A 235 9.36 2.96 -0.07
CA MET A 235 8.85 4.17 0.56
C MET A 235 9.94 5.25 0.52
N ASN A 236 10.02 5.95 -0.61
CA ASN A 236 10.97 7.03 -0.85
C ASN A 236 10.44 8.38 -0.33
N TYR A 237 11.27 9.42 -0.40
CA TYR A 237 10.93 10.77 0.07
C TYR A 237 9.59 11.29 -0.48
N TYR A 238 9.36 11.19 -1.77
CA TYR A 238 8.13 11.68 -2.42
C TYR A 238 6.90 10.85 -2.04
N ALA A 239 7.09 9.54 -1.84
CA ALA A 239 6.04 8.67 -1.33
C ALA A 239 5.64 9.02 0.13
N VAL A 240 6.61 9.40 0.96
CA VAL A 240 6.33 9.88 2.33
C VAL A 240 5.51 11.17 2.31
N LEU A 241 5.85 12.15 1.46
CA LEU A 241 5.06 13.38 1.30
C LEU A 241 3.62 13.09 0.88
N ALA A 242 3.43 12.22 -0.11
CA ALA A 242 2.10 11.81 -0.56
C ALA A 242 1.33 11.06 0.53
N LEU A 243 2.00 10.20 1.28
CA LEU A 243 1.39 9.48 2.41
C LEU A 243 0.97 10.42 3.53
N LYS A 244 1.79 11.42 3.89
CA LYS A 244 1.40 12.47 4.84
C LYS A 244 0.16 13.22 4.38
N ALA A 245 0.09 13.59 3.10
CA ALA A 245 -1.10 14.24 2.54
C ALA A 245 -2.34 13.34 2.67
N ARG A 246 -2.22 12.03 2.41
CA ARG A 246 -3.30 11.03 2.58
C ARG A 246 -3.73 10.90 4.04
N VAL A 247 -2.79 10.88 4.99
CA VAL A 247 -3.07 10.76 6.43
C VAL A 247 -3.80 12.00 6.93
N TYR A 248 -3.32 13.20 6.61
CA TYR A 248 -4.00 14.45 6.98
C TYR A 248 -5.39 14.58 6.35
N LEU A 249 -5.54 14.16 5.09
CA LEU A 249 -6.86 14.13 4.45
C LEU A 249 -7.82 13.18 5.18
N TYR A 250 -7.33 12.01 5.61
CA TYR A 250 -8.13 11.04 6.37
C TYR A 250 -8.55 11.59 7.74
N ALA A 251 -7.70 12.37 8.39
CA ALA A 251 -7.98 13.08 9.63
C ALA A 251 -8.98 14.24 9.46
N GLY A 252 -9.24 14.68 8.23
CA GLY A 252 -10.07 15.86 7.93
C GLY A 252 -9.30 17.18 8.03
N GLU A 253 -7.99 17.13 8.14
CA GLU A 253 -7.08 18.27 8.25
C GLU A 253 -6.71 18.83 6.88
N GLN A 254 -7.68 19.47 6.22
CA GLN A 254 -7.54 19.94 4.84
C GLN A 254 -6.33 20.86 4.62
N ALA A 255 -6.04 21.75 5.54
CA ALA A 255 -4.91 22.68 5.40
C ALA A 255 -3.55 21.94 5.40
N ASN A 256 -3.37 20.96 6.32
CA ASN A 256 -2.16 20.16 6.41
C ASN A 256 -2.04 19.20 5.21
N ALA A 257 -3.15 18.58 4.79
CA ALA A 257 -3.21 17.75 3.59
C ALA A 257 -2.79 18.51 2.33
N LEU A 258 -3.33 19.73 2.15
CA LEU A 258 -2.98 20.60 1.03
C LEU A 258 -1.50 21.03 1.09
N ALA A 259 -0.99 21.38 2.27
CA ALA A 259 0.40 21.77 2.42
C ALA A 259 1.37 20.63 2.03
N ALA A 260 1.11 19.40 2.49
CA ALA A 260 1.90 18.23 2.12
C ALA A 260 1.79 17.91 0.63
N ALA A 261 0.58 17.94 0.05
CA ALA A 261 0.37 17.73 -1.38
C ALA A 261 1.08 18.80 -2.22
N ARG A 262 0.98 20.07 -1.85
CA ARG A 262 1.67 21.18 -2.54
C ARG A 262 3.18 21.06 -2.45
N LYS A 263 3.74 20.69 -1.28
CA LYS A 263 5.19 20.45 -1.14
C LYS A 263 5.69 19.45 -2.17
N LEU A 264 4.94 18.37 -2.40
CA LEU A 264 5.24 17.39 -3.43
C LEU A 264 5.06 17.97 -4.85
N LEU A 265 3.89 18.55 -5.15
CA LEU A 265 3.50 18.92 -6.51
C LEU A 265 4.21 20.15 -7.07
N THR A 266 4.75 21.02 -6.20
CA THR A 266 5.50 22.22 -6.60
C THR A 266 7.01 22.00 -6.66
N ASP A 267 7.51 20.84 -6.27
CA ASP A 267 8.90 20.47 -6.45
C ASP A 267 9.17 20.30 -7.96
N SER A 268 10.11 21.08 -8.49
CA SER A 268 10.45 21.07 -9.91
C SER A 268 10.92 19.72 -10.41
N LYS A 269 11.59 18.93 -9.55
CA LYS A 269 12.11 17.60 -9.88
C LYS A 269 11.01 16.55 -9.97
N VAL A 270 9.87 16.74 -9.32
CA VAL A 270 8.76 15.77 -9.39
C VAL A 270 8.25 15.59 -10.81
N ASN A 271 8.07 16.68 -11.57
CA ASN A 271 7.62 16.56 -12.97
C ASN A 271 8.70 15.94 -13.88
N GLU A 272 9.98 16.11 -13.56
CA GLU A 272 11.07 15.49 -14.28
C GLU A 272 11.15 13.98 -13.98
N HIS A 273 11.07 13.62 -12.71
CA HIS A 273 11.26 12.25 -12.24
C HIS A 273 9.99 11.38 -12.34
N PHE A 274 8.83 12.00 -12.23
CA PHE A 274 7.52 11.34 -12.32
C PHE A 274 6.62 12.03 -13.37
N PRO A 275 7.03 12.00 -14.65
CA PRO A 275 6.27 12.66 -15.71
C PRO A 275 4.90 12.02 -15.90
N ALA A 276 3.97 12.78 -16.49
CA ALA A 276 2.73 12.22 -16.97
C ALA A 276 2.99 11.05 -17.92
N VAL A 277 2.13 10.05 -17.88
CA VAL A 277 2.22 8.93 -18.80
C VAL A 277 2.23 9.41 -20.26
N ASP A 278 3.16 8.88 -21.05
CA ASP A 278 3.28 9.24 -22.47
C ASP A 278 2.18 8.56 -23.29
N PRO A 279 1.26 9.33 -23.92
CA PRO A 279 0.21 8.77 -24.75
C PRO A 279 0.72 7.87 -25.88
N ASN A 280 1.89 8.18 -26.45
CA ASN A 280 2.47 7.36 -27.52
C ASN A 280 2.89 5.99 -27.01
N LYS A 281 3.42 5.90 -25.79
CA LYS A 281 3.77 4.61 -25.16
C LYS A 281 2.53 3.81 -24.80
N LEU A 282 1.41 4.46 -24.50
CA LEU A 282 0.15 3.80 -24.16
C LEU A 282 -0.61 3.33 -25.39
N LEU A 283 -0.81 4.21 -26.37
CA LEU A 283 -1.77 4.01 -27.45
C LEU A 283 -1.13 3.45 -28.71
N ALA A 284 0.10 3.85 -29.03
CA ALA A 284 0.80 3.35 -30.21
C ALA A 284 1.33 1.92 -30.01
N ASN A 285 1.72 1.55 -28.80
CA ASN A 285 2.14 0.21 -28.46
C ASN A 285 0.99 -0.63 -27.88
N GLN A 286 0.00 -0.95 -28.71
CA GLN A 286 -1.19 -1.72 -28.27
C GLN A 286 -0.86 -3.13 -27.77
N SER A 287 0.27 -3.71 -28.16
CA SER A 287 0.69 -5.02 -27.67
C SER A 287 1.21 -5.00 -26.24
N ASN A 288 1.93 -3.93 -25.88
CA ASN A 288 2.63 -3.82 -24.59
C ASN A 288 2.48 -2.43 -23.95
N PRO A 289 1.26 -1.93 -23.73
CA PRO A 289 1.06 -0.63 -23.10
C PRO A 289 1.43 -0.68 -21.62
N ASP A 290 2.00 0.40 -21.08
CA ASP A 290 2.20 0.59 -19.66
C ASP A 290 0.86 0.87 -18.95
N ARG A 291 0.10 -0.18 -18.66
CA ARG A 291 -1.23 -0.07 -18.04
C ARG A 291 -1.21 0.37 -16.58
N VAL A 292 -0.07 0.38 -15.91
CA VAL A 292 0.01 0.82 -14.52
C VAL A 292 0.44 2.28 -14.38
N PHE A 293 0.71 2.96 -15.51
CA PHE A 293 1.20 4.34 -15.54
C PHE A 293 2.43 4.49 -14.65
N SER A 294 3.43 3.62 -14.90
CA SER A 294 4.59 3.43 -14.01
C SER A 294 5.39 4.70 -13.80
N SER A 295 5.40 5.62 -14.76
CA SER A 295 6.07 6.91 -14.62
C SER A 295 5.49 7.81 -13.53
N GLU A 296 4.23 7.58 -13.13
CA GLU A 296 3.54 8.36 -12.10
C GLU A 296 3.52 7.67 -10.72
N VAL A 297 4.15 6.50 -10.57
CA VAL A 297 4.14 5.76 -9.32
C VAL A 297 5.26 6.23 -8.41
N LEU A 298 4.88 6.74 -7.24
CA LEU A 298 5.79 7.18 -6.19
C LEU A 298 6.32 6.02 -5.36
N ALA A 299 5.44 5.09 -5.00
CA ALA A 299 5.81 3.84 -4.33
C ALA A 299 5.00 2.66 -4.84
N GLY A 300 5.64 1.53 -5.01
CA GLY A 300 5.02 0.27 -5.41
C GLY A 300 5.75 -0.93 -4.83
N ILE A 301 5.25 -2.11 -5.13
CA ILE A 301 5.84 -3.39 -4.75
C ILE A 301 6.15 -4.23 -5.99
N TYR A 302 7.26 -4.95 -5.93
CA TYR A 302 7.59 -5.95 -6.93
C TYR A 302 6.69 -7.18 -6.76
N LYS A 303 6.01 -7.59 -7.84
CA LYS A 303 5.17 -8.79 -7.87
C LYS A 303 5.43 -9.56 -9.15
N LYS A 304 6.30 -10.54 -9.06
CA LYS A 304 6.76 -11.36 -10.19
C LYS A 304 5.61 -12.05 -10.93
N ASP A 305 4.62 -12.52 -10.19
CA ASP A 305 3.43 -13.22 -10.67
C ASP A 305 2.22 -12.29 -10.91
N ARG A 306 2.47 -11.00 -11.17
CA ARG A 306 1.40 -10.02 -11.42
C ARG A 306 0.49 -10.41 -12.60
N VAL A 307 1.04 -11.03 -13.60
CA VAL A 307 0.28 -11.52 -14.77
C VAL A 307 -0.82 -12.50 -14.38
N ASP A 308 -0.63 -13.28 -13.32
CA ASP A 308 -1.60 -14.25 -12.83
C ASP A 308 -2.85 -13.57 -12.23
N ILE A 309 -2.75 -12.29 -11.82
CA ILE A 309 -3.88 -11.50 -11.33
C ILE A 309 -4.95 -11.38 -12.41
N TYR A 310 -4.55 -11.01 -13.64
CA TYR A 310 -5.50 -10.92 -14.74
C TYR A 310 -6.13 -12.27 -15.05
N THR A 311 -5.32 -13.29 -15.19
CA THR A 311 -5.76 -14.65 -15.51
C THR A 311 -6.73 -15.20 -14.48
N ASN A 312 -6.42 -15.02 -13.19
CA ASN A 312 -7.16 -15.62 -12.10
C ASN A 312 -8.39 -14.82 -11.66
N TYR A 313 -8.46 -13.52 -11.97
CA TYR A 313 -9.52 -12.64 -11.42
C TYR A 313 -10.24 -11.78 -12.47
N PHE A 314 -9.61 -11.44 -13.59
CA PHE A 314 -10.18 -10.46 -14.53
C PHE A 314 -10.37 -10.98 -15.95
N SER A 315 -9.89 -12.18 -16.26
CA SER A 315 -10.17 -12.83 -17.55
C SER A 315 -11.53 -13.52 -17.51
N ALA A 316 -12.45 -13.08 -18.35
CA ALA A 316 -13.77 -13.71 -18.46
C ALA A 316 -13.71 -15.19 -18.84
N GLU A 317 -12.65 -15.62 -19.54
CA GLU A 317 -12.46 -16.99 -20.02
C GLU A 317 -11.76 -17.89 -19.00
N GLN A 318 -10.85 -17.33 -18.16
CA GLN A 318 -9.89 -18.08 -17.35
C GLN A 318 -10.12 -17.97 -15.84
N ALA A 319 -10.72 -16.87 -15.36
CA ALA A 319 -10.89 -16.63 -13.92
C ALA A 319 -11.89 -17.58 -13.23
N GLY A 320 -12.74 -18.27 -13.99
CA GLY A 320 -13.73 -19.19 -13.45
C GLY A 320 -14.62 -18.52 -12.41
N ASN A 321 -14.76 -19.14 -11.24
CA ASN A 321 -15.60 -18.63 -10.15
C ASN A 321 -15.03 -17.37 -9.46
N ASN A 322 -13.77 -17.02 -9.67
CA ASN A 322 -13.12 -15.84 -9.08
C ASN A 322 -13.29 -14.58 -9.95
N TYR A 323 -14.00 -14.66 -11.04
CA TYR A 323 -14.13 -13.54 -11.98
C TYR A 323 -14.70 -12.30 -11.31
N LEU A 324 -13.89 -11.27 -11.22
CA LEU A 324 -14.22 -9.93 -10.74
C LEU A 324 -14.58 -9.06 -11.95
N HIS A 325 -15.85 -8.88 -12.19
CA HIS A 325 -16.32 -8.05 -13.29
C HIS A 325 -17.17 -6.89 -12.80
N PRO A 326 -17.07 -5.72 -13.41
CA PRO A 326 -18.01 -4.66 -13.12
C PRO A 326 -19.40 -5.05 -13.63
N ARG A 327 -20.43 -4.37 -13.15
CA ARG A 327 -21.77 -4.57 -13.69
C ARG A 327 -21.80 -4.23 -15.18
N LYS A 328 -22.70 -4.90 -15.90
CA LYS A 328 -23.02 -4.59 -17.29
C LYS A 328 -23.23 -3.08 -17.46
N ASP A 329 -22.74 -2.54 -18.54
CA ASP A 329 -22.86 -1.12 -18.93
C ASP A 329 -22.21 -0.11 -17.97
N PHE A 330 -21.74 -0.54 -16.76
CA PHE A 330 -21.15 0.36 -15.79
C PHE A 330 -19.95 1.15 -16.34
N VAL A 331 -19.03 0.48 -17.02
CA VAL A 331 -17.79 1.11 -17.48
C VAL A 331 -18.06 2.16 -18.55
N GLY A 332 -18.79 1.81 -19.61
CA GLY A 332 -19.01 2.69 -20.75
C GLY A 332 -20.06 3.78 -20.48
N THR A 333 -21.15 3.42 -19.79
CA THR A 333 -22.32 4.33 -19.64
C THR A 333 -22.21 5.20 -18.39
N SER A 334 -21.62 4.66 -17.31
CA SER A 334 -21.58 5.34 -16.03
C SER A 334 -20.17 5.85 -15.70
N LEU A 335 -19.20 4.96 -15.57
CA LEU A 335 -17.86 5.34 -15.11
C LEU A 335 -17.18 6.36 -16.04
N PHE A 336 -17.22 6.13 -17.34
CA PHE A 336 -16.64 7.04 -18.33
C PHE A 336 -17.64 7.92 -19.05
N ALA A 337 -18.96 7.61 -18.99
CA ALA A 337 -20.08 8.47 -19.42
C ALA A 337 -19.85 9.20 -20.77
N GLY A 338 -19.32 8.50 -21.79
CA GLY A 338 -19.03 9.05 -23.12
C GLY A 338 -17.64 9.65 -23.28
N GLU A 339 -16.83 9.76 -22.23
CA GLU A 339 -15.42 10.22 -22.30
C GLU A 339 -14.48 9.07 -22.75
N THR A 340 -14.75 8.51 -23.94
CA THR A 340 -14.03 7.34 -24.46
C THR A 340 -12.58 7.62 -24.90
N GLN A 341 -12.20 8.91 -24.99
CA GLN A 341 -10.82 9.33 -25.21
C GLN A 341 -9.92 9.25 -23.97
N ASP A 342 -10.51 8.98 -22.79
CA ASP A 342 -9.75 8.78 -21.55
C ASP A 342 -8.77 7.63 -21.71
N TYR A 343 -7.50 7.88 -21.41
CA TYR A 343 -6.44 6.86 -21.53
C TYR A 343 -6.71 5.65 -20.66
N ARG A 344 -7.34 5.82 -19.47
CA ARG A 344 -7.75 4.73 -18.59
C ARG A 344 -8.83 3.87 -19.24
N PHE A 345 -9.80 4.48 -19.93
CA PHE A 345 -10.80 3.72 -20.69
C PHE A 345 -10.15 2.90 -21.78
N GLN A 346 -9.27 3.51 -22.56
CA GLN A 346 -8.65 2.87 -23.71
C GLN A 346 -7.63 1.79 -23.37
N THR A 347 -6.99 1.87 -22.20
CA THR A 347 -5.89 0.97 -21.85
C THR A 347 -6.20 0.01 -20.70
N TRP A 348 -7.17 0.31 -19.85
CA TRP A 348 -7.51 -0.54 -18.68
C TRP A 348 -8.73 -1.40 -18.89
N TRP A 349 -9.51 -1.16 -19.94
CA TRP A 349 -10.76 -1.86 -20.17
C TRP A 349 -10.80 -2.53 -21.55
N GLN A 350 -11.36 -3.72 -21.57
CA GLN A 350 -11.56 -4.51 -22.77
C GLN A 350 -12.99 -5.04 -22.77
N VAL A 351 -13.67 -4.97 -23.90
CA VAL A 351 -14.97 -5.66 -24.07
C VAL A 351 -14.74 -7.16 -23.86
N ALA A 352 -15.50 -7.73 -22.93
CA ALA A 352 -15.45 -9.16 -22.61
C ALA A 352 -16.68 -9.87 -23.17
N SER A 353 -16.46 -11.01 -23.81
CA SER A 353 -17.49 -11.98 -24.16
C SER A 353 -17.21 -13.26 -23.40
N GLY A 354 -18.15 -13.77 -22.63
CA GLY A 354 -17.92 -14.99 -21.85
C GLY A 354 -18.99 -15.23 -20.78
N VAL A 355 -18.61 -15.89 -19.70
CA VAL A 355 -19.50 -16.26 -18.60
C VAL A 355 -20.08 -15.01 -17.96
N GLY A 356 -21.38 -14.84 -18.09
CA GLY A 356 -22.12 -13.67 -17.60
C GLY A 356 -22.56 -12.74 -18.72
N GLU A 357 -23.07 -11.59 -18.37
CA GLU A 357 -23.52 -10.58 -19.32
C GLU A 357 -22.32 -9.95 -20.06
N SER A 358 -22.49 -9.65 -21.33
CA SER A 358 -21.49 -8.91 -22.11
C SER A 358 -21.19 -7.55 -21.42
N GLY A 359 -19.92 -7.28 -21.17
CA GLY A 359 -19.50 -6.08 -20.46
C GLY A 359 -18.02 -5.80 -20.69
N HIS A 360 -17.38 -5.19 -19.71
CA HIS A 360 -15.94 -4.89 -19.75
C HIS A 360 -15.19 -5.68 -18.70
N SER A 361 -14.00 -6.16 -19.04
CA SER A 361 -13.02 -6.71 -18.09
C SER A 361 -11.92 -5.70 -17.84
N LEU A 362 -11.46 -5.63 -16.58
CA LEU A 362 -10.29 -4.84 -16.20
C LEU A 362 -9.02 -5.53 -16.68
N ILE A 363 -8.29 -4.89 -17.60
CA ILE A 363 -7.02 -5.42 -18.14
C ILE A 363 -5.77 -4.72 -17.59
N LYS A 364 -5.93 -3.92 -16.55
CA LYS A 364 -4.84 -3.18 -15.90
C LYS A 364 -3.65 -4.07 -15.54
N TYR A 365 -3.93 -5.30 -15.09
CA TYR A 365 -2.92 -6.30 -14.70
C TYR A 365 -2.66 -7.38 -15.77
N LYS A 366 -3.25 -7.24 -16.96
CA LYS A 366 -2.99 -8.18 -18.05
C LYS A 366 -1.51 -8.19 -18.39
N GLY A 367 -0.98 -9.39 -18.60
CA GLY A 367 0.39 -9.60 -19.03
C GLY A 367 0.71 -8.85 -20.33
N ILE A 368 1.97 -8.58 -20.52
CA ILE A 368 2.53 -8.02 -21.73
C ILE A 368 3.54 -8.99 -22.30
N ASP A 369 3.63 -9.06 -23.62
CA ASP A 369 4.65 -9.87 -24.30
C ASP A 369 5.98 -9.12 -24.26
N LYS A 370 6.94 -9.65 -23.49
CA LYS A 370 8.28 -9.10 -23.45
C LYS A 370 9.01 -9.45 -24.73
N PRO A 371 9.43 -8.49 -25.57
CA PRO A 371 10.20 -8.77 -26.76
C PRO A 371 11.52 -9.51 -26.42
N SER A 372 11.92 -10.43 -27.28
CA SER A 372 13.17 -11.14 -27.12
C SER A 372 14.37 -10.18 -27.10
N GLY A 373 15.25 -10.33 -26.13
CA GLY A 373 16.44 -9.49 -25.99
C GLY A 373 16.26 -8.21 -25.17
N THR A 374 15.06 -7.92 -24.65
CA THR A 374 14.83 -6.79 -23.73
C THR A 374 15.12 -7.17 -22.28
N THR A 375 15.63 -6.23 -21.50
CA THR A 375 15.93 -6.43 -20.09
C THR A 375 14.67 -6.30 -19.22
N ASP A 376 14.67 -6.89 -18.03
CA ASP A 376 13.57 -6.71 -17.06
C ASP A 376 13.39 -5.25 -16.66
N THR A 377 14.43 -4.44 -16.79
CA THR A 377 14.44 -3.01 -16.52
C THR A 377 13.54 -2.23 -17.47
N GLU A 378 13.51 -2.60 -18.75
CA GLU A 378 12.70 -1.93 -19.78
C GLU A 378 11.20 -2.26 -19.66
N TYR A 379 10.88 -3.41 -19.05
CA TYR A 379 9.51 -3.88 -18.80
C TYR A 379 9.16 -4.00 -17.33
N PHE A 380 9.81 -3.18 -16.52
CA PHE A 380 9.60 -3.15 -15.08
C PHE A 380 8.13 -2.99 -14.67
N TYR A 381 7.37 -2.19 -15.41
CA TYR A 381 5.93 -2.02 -15.21
C TYR A 381 5.10 -3.30 -15.40
N ALA A 382 5.68 -4.39 -15.94
CA ALA A 382 5.00 -5.68 -16.04
C ALA A 382 4.92 -6.45 -14.73
N VAL A 383 5.78 -6.13 -13.78
CA VAL A 383 6.00 -6.93 -12.55
C VAL A 383 5.80 -6.13 -11.27
N PHE A 384 5.15 -4.96 -11.34
CA PHE A 384 4.95 -4.19 -10.15
C PHE A 384 3.51 -3.69 -9.96
N MET A 385 3.14 -3.43 -8.73
CA MET A 385 1.84 -2.89 -8.33
C MET A 385 2.02 -1.60 -7.57
N SER A 386 1.18 -0.61 -7.87
CA SER A 386 1.20 0.70 -7.23
C SER A 386 0.69 0.63 -5.78
N LEU A 387 1.33 1.35 -4.88
CA LEU A 387 0.86 1.64 -3.52
C LEU A 387 0.45 3.11 -3.39
N ILE A 388 1.25 3.99 -3.97
CA ILE A 388 1.06 5.44 -3.93
C ILE A 388 1.40 6.00 -5.31
N ARG A 389 0.49 6.77 -5.89
CA ARG A 389 0.69 7.43 -7.18
C ARG A 389 0.57 8.95 -7.07
N LEU A 390 1.29 9.65 -7.94
CA LEU A 390 1.29 11.11 -8.00
C LEU A 390 -0.12 11.70 -8.21
N SER A 391 -0.99 10.98 -8.95
CA SER A 391 -2.39 11.38 -9.18
C SER A 391 -3.17 11.61 -7.89
N GLU A 392 -2.88 10.85 -6.82
CA GLU A 392 -3.55 11.03 -5.54
C GLU A 392 -3.24 12.39 -4.90
N ALA A 393 -1.98 12.83 -4.98
CA ALA A 393 -1.60 14.15 -4.47
C ALA A 393 -2.35 15.29 -5.20
N TYR A 394 -2.56 15.16 -6.51
CA TYR A 394 -3.40 16.10 -7.26
C TYR A 394 -4.85 16.11 -6.80
N TYR A 395 -5.44 14.94 -6.55
CA TYR A 395 -6.82 14.86 -6.06
C TYR A 395 -6.95 15.36 -4.62
N ILE A 396 -5.94 15.14 -3.77
CA ILE A 396 -5.90 15.71 -2.41
C ILE A 396 -5.81 17.24 -2.49
N ALA A 397 -4.93 17.78 -3.33
CA ALA A 397 -4.83 19.23 -3.53
C ALA A 397 -6.15 19.80 -4.06
N ALA A 398 -6.78 19.13 -5.05
CA ALA A 398 -8.07 19.53 -5.58
C ALA A 398 -9.17 19.53 -4.51
N GLU A 399 -9.23 18.53 -3.64
CA GLU A 399 -10.24 18.44 -2.58
C GLU A 399 -10.05 19.49 -1.50
N CYS A 400 -8.78 19.78 -1.13
CA CYS A 400 -8.44 20.61 0.03
C CYS A 400 -8.23 22.09 -0.31
N GLU A 401 -8.19 22.47 -1.59
CA GLU A 401 -8.01 23.84 -2.01
C GLU A 401 -9.22 24.71 -1.57
N PRO A 402 -9.02 25.83 -0.87
CA PRO A 402 -10.14 26.64 -0.38
C PRO A 402 -10.92 27.35 -1.50
N VAL A 403 -10.28 27.68 -2.62
CA VAL A 403 -10.90 28.42 -3.74
C VAL A 403 -11.43 27.45 -4.78
N LEU A 404 -12.72 27.49 -5.08
CA LEU A 404 -13.38 26.57 -6.00
C LEU A 404 -12.74 26.56 -7.40
N ALA A 405 -12.33 27.69 -7.93
CA ALA A 405 -11.66 27.78 -9.22
C ALA A 405 -10.31 27.03 -9.22
N ASP A 406 -9.55 27.15 -8.13
CA ASP A 406 -8.26 26.49 -7.99
C ASP A 406 -8.43 24.98 -7.78
N ARG A 407 -9.53 24.54 -7.15
CA ARG A 407 -9.92 23.10 -7.08
C ARG A 407 -10.07 22.52 -8.48
N TYR A 408 -10.83 23.18 -9.34
CA TYR A 408 -10.95 22.76 -10.74
C TYR A 408 -9.61 22.83 -11.47
N GLY A 409 -8.74 23.78 -11.12
CA GLY A 409 -7.38 23.88 -11.67
C GLY A 409 -6.56 22.62 -11.42
N TRP A 410 -6.52 22.13 -10.17
CA TRP A 410 -5.83 20.89 -9.81
C TRP A 410 -6.44 19.66 -10.49
N LEU A 411 -7.77 19.56 -10.49
CA LEU A 411 -8.50 18.46 -11.12
C LEU A 411 -8.24 18.41 -12.63
N ASN A 412 -8.25 19.58 -13.30
CA ASN A 412 -8.01 19.70 -14.73
C ASN A 412 -6.59 19.30 -15.14
N GLN A 413 -5.59 19.56 -14.30
CA GLN A 413 -4.24 19.07 -14.56
C GLN A 413 -4.22 17.53 -14.66
N MET A 414 -4.94 16.82 -13.79
CA MET A 414 -5.04 15.36 -13.90
C MET A 414 -5.88 14.92 -15.10
N ARG A 415 -6.97 15.61 -15.41
CA ARG A 415 -7.79 15.32 -16.59
C ARG A 415 -6.99 15.44 -17.87
N THR A 416 -6.21 16.50 -18.01
CA THR A 416 -5.30 16.68 -19.16
C THR A 416 -4.27 15.55 -19.27
N ARG A 417 -3.70 15.11 -18.14
CA ARG A 417 -2.80 13.94 -18.09
C ARG A 417 -3.50 12.64 -18.51
N ARG A 418 -4.83 12.59 -18.50
CA ARG A 418 -5.66 11.44 -18.92
C ARG A 418 -6.26 11.59 -20.30
N GLY A 419 -5.85 12.62 -21.06
CA GLY A 419 -6.37 12.90 -22.42
C GLY A 419 -7.77 13.48 -22.42
N LEU A 420 -8.23 14.04 -21.32
CA LEU A 420 -9.54 14.63 -21.17
C LEU A 420 -9.49 16.18 -21.27
N PRO A 421 -10.55 16.81 -21.79
CA PRO A 421 -10.66 18.25 -21.77
C PRO A 421 -10.85 18.79 -20.35
N GLU A 422 -10.48 20.03 -20.14
CA GLU A 422 -10.71 20.74 -18.89
C GLU A 422 -12.21 20.93 -18.63
N LEU A 423 -12.57 20.86 -17.36
CA LEU A 423 -13.90 21.21 -16.87
C LEU A 423 -13.98 22.71 -16.60
N THR A 424 -15.14 23.29 -16.84
CA THR A 424 -15.45 24.64 -16.40
C THR A 424 -15.94 24.64 -14.96
N VAL A 425 -15.67 25.72 -14.23
CA VAL A 425 -16.16 25.91 -12.86
C VAL A 425 -17.69 26.02 -12.86
N VAL A 426 -18.36 25.18 -12.06
CA VAL A 426 -19.82 25.18 -11.95
C VAL A 426 -20.24 25.47 -10.50
N SER A 427 -20.08 24.49 -9.61
CA SER A 427 -20.49 24.57 -8.20
C SER A 427 -19.67 23.61 -7.36
N GLU A 428 -19.75 23.75 -6.04
CA GLU A 428 -19.14 22.84 -5.07
C GLU A 428 -19.68 21.41 -5.24
N ASP A 429 -20.98 21.25 -5.39
CA ASP A 429 -21.63 19.93 -5.53
C ASP A 429 -21.21 19.25 -6.86
N ASP A 430 -21.15 19.99 -7.95
CA ASP A 430 -20.63 19.47 -9.23
C ASP A 430 -19.15 19.07 -9.11
N PHE A 431 -18.34 19.93 -8.49
CA PHE A 431 -16.93 19.62 -8.24
C PHE A 431 -16.76 18.32 -7.47
N MET A 432 -17.41 18.16 -6.33
CA MET A 432 -17.29 16.96 -5.51
C MET A 432 -17.79 15.69 -6.23
N LYS A 433 -18.82 15.81 -7.06
CA LYS A 433 -19.28 14.71 -7.90
C LYS A 433 -18.22 14.34 -8.95
N ARG A 434 -17.61 15.33 -9.61
CA ARG A 434 -16.54 15.11 -10.59
C ARG A 434 -15.30 14.50 -9.95
N LEU A 435 -14.88 15.04 -8.81
CA LEU A 435 -13.72 14.52 -8.07
C LEU A 435 -13.91 13.05 -7.69
N ARG A 436 -15.07 12.68 -7.14
CA ARG A 436 -15.37 11.28 -6.81
C ARG A 436 -15.35 10.39 -8.05
N SER A 437 -15.95 10.85 -9.17
CA SER A 437 -15.91 10.10 -10.44
C SER A 437 -14.48 9.87 -10.92
N GLU A 438 -13.62 10.89 -10.86
CA GLU A 438 -12.20 10.74 -11.20
C GLU A 438 -11.47 9.78 -10.26
N TYR A 439 -11.79 9.82 -8.97
CA TYR A 439 -11.21 8.90 -7.98
C TYR A 439 -11.59 7.45 -8.28
N LEU A 440 -12.86 7.18 -8.64
CA LEU A 440 -13.31 5.85 -9.05
C LEU A 440 -12.60 5.34 -10.30
N ARG A 441 -12.39 6.20 -11.30
CA ARG A 441 -11.67 5.84 -12.53
C ARG A 441 -10.21 5.52 -12.27
N GLU A 442 -9.58 6.29 -11.38
CA GLU A 442 -8.14 6.26 -11.15
C GLU A 442 -7.69 5.08 -10.29
N PHE A 443 -8.44 4.78 -9.23
CA PHE A 443 -7.99 3.85 -8.20
C PHE A 443 -8.64 2.47 -8.24
N ILE A 444 -9.40 2.16 -9.29
CA ILE A 444 -9.92 0.80 -9.45
C ILE A 444 -8.78 -0.21 -9.54
N GLY A 445 -8.87 -1.27 -8.75
CA GLY A 445 -7.84 -2.30 -8.64
C GLY A 445 -6.69 -1.92 -7.70
N GLU A 446 -6.72 -0.73 -7.03
CA GLU A 446 -5.65 -0.25 -6.15
C GLU A 446 -6.09 -0.09 -4.67
N GLY A 447 -7.32 -0.47 -4.34
CA GLY A 447 -7.81 -0.55 -2.96
C GLY A 447 -8.05 0.77 -2.24
N GLN A 448 -8.07 1.92 -2.93
CA GLN A 448 -8.24 3.22 -2.27
C GLN A 448 -9.72 3.69 -2.22
N ILE A 449 -10.59 3.13 -3.03
CA ILE A 449 -11.97 3.59 -3.18
C ILE A 449 -12.80 3.37 -1.91
N PHE A 450 -12.66 2.22 -1.25
CA PHE A 450 -13.33 1.94 0.01
C PHE A 450 -13.00 2.98 1.08
N PHE A 451 -11.74 3.35 1.18
CA PHE A 451 -11.27 4.33 2.16
C PHE A 451 -11.77 5.74 1.89
N MET A 452 -11.97 6.12 0.62
CA MET A 452 -12.64 7.38 0.26
C MET A 452 -14.08 7.40 0.80
N TYR A 453 -14.86 6.34 0.57
CA TYR A 453 -16.23 6.25 1.08
C TYR A 453 -16.27 6.27 2.61
N LYS A 454 -15.39 5.52 3.28
CA LYS A 454 -15.31 5.50 4.75
C LYS A 454 -14.96 6.87 5.32
N ARG A 455 -13.94 7.53 4.78
CA ARG A 455 -13.50 8.86 5.22
C ARG A 455 -14.60 9.91 5.07
N LEU A 456 -15.27 9.93 3.94
CA LEU A 456 -16.36 10.86 3.69
C LEU A 456 -17.62 10.51 4.48
N TYR A 457 -17.78 9.25 4.90
CA TYR A 457 -18.95 8.66 5.50
C TYR A 457 -20.21 8.90 4.65
N ILE A 458 -20.11 8.54 3.38
CA ILE A 458 -21.21 8.65 2.41
C ILE A 458 -21.67 7.26 1.97
N ASN A 459 -22.81 7.19 1.32
CA ASN A 459 -23.32 5.93 0.78
C ASN A 459 -22.32 5.34 -0.21
N ILE A 460 -22.11 4.02 -0.13
CA ILE A 460 -21.34 3.31 -1.16
C ILE A 460 -22.25 3.16 -2.38
N ASN A 461 -21.93 3.91 -3.40
CA ASN A 461 -22.63 3.83 -4.67
C ASN A 461 -21.80 2.98 -5.63
N SER A 462 -22.43 2.12 -6.39
CA SER A 462 -21.74 1.47 -7.49
C SER A 462 -21.40 2.47 -8.58
N ASP A 463 -22.08 3.63 -8.61
CA ASP A 463 -21.99 4.63 -9.67
C ASP A 463 -22.37 6.02 -9.13
N GLU A 464 -21.48 7.00 -9.34
CA GLU A 464 -21.70 8.41 -8.95
C GLU A 464 -22.63 9.16 -9.93
N ASN A 465 -22.94 8.60 -11.08
CA ASN A 465 -23.74 9.24 -12.11
C ASN A 465 -25.24 8.88 -12.04
N GLY A 466 -25.63 8.04 -11.09
CA GLY A 466 -27.04 7.72 -10.80
C GLY A 466 -27.69 6.73 -11.75
N TYR A 467 -26.90 6.03 -12.58
CA TYR A 467 -27.42 4.92 -13.41
C TYR A 467 -27.67 3.64 -12.60
N ASP A 468 -27.09 3.54 -11.41
CA ASP A 468 -27.35 2.46 -10.48
C ASP A 468 -28.21 2.93 -9.31
N THR A 469 -29.35 2.29 -9.15
CA THR A 469 -30.22 2.50 -8.00
C THR A 469 -29.76 1.74 -6.74
N ASN A 470 -28.77 0.86 -6.86
CA ASN A 470 -28.23 0.11 -5.73
C ASN A 470 -27.30 0.99 -4.89
N THR A 471 -27.87 1.62 -3.91
CA THR A 471 -27.15 2.45 -2.94
C THR A 471 -27.08 1.71 -1.62
N TYR A 472 -25.85 1.53 -1.12
CA TYR A 472 -25.60 0.96 0.19
C TYR A 472 -25.40 2.11 1.20
N GLY A 473 -26.40 2.34 2.04
CA GLY A 473 -26.38 3.44 3.01
C GLY A 473 -25.12 3.46 3.87
N ALA A 474 -24.66 4.65 4.21
CA ALA A 474 -23.56 4.84 5.13
C ALA A 474 -23.94 4.29 6.51
N LYS A 475 -23.26 3.23 6.93
CA LYS A 475 -23.42 2.56 8.21
C LYS A 475 -22.05 2.12 8.72
N GLU A 476 -21.78 2.35 9.99
CA GLU A 476 -20.49 1.99 10.58
C GLU A 476 -20.20 0.50 10.45
N GLU A 477 -21.20 -0.36 10.63
CA GLU A 477 -21.08 -1.82 10.45
C GLU A 477 -20.60 -2.27 9.06
N ARG A 478 -20.67 -1.40 8.05
CA ARG A 478 -20.11 -1.65 6.71
C ARG A 478 -18.71 -1.14 6.54
N TYR A 479 -18.34 -0.11 7.31
CA TYR A 479 -17.07 0.59 7.20
C TYR A 479 -16.02 0.11 8.21
N VAL A 480 -16.45 -0.45 9.34
CA VAL A 480 -15.56 -0.94 10.38
C VAL A 480 -15.52 -2.46 10.31
N LEU A 481 -14.39 -2.99 9.87
CA LEU A 481 -14.21 -4.44 9.79
C LEU A 481 -13.97 -4.97 11.23
N PRO A 482 -14.54 -6.13 11.57
CA PRO A 482 -14.34 -6.69 12.91
C PRO A 482 -12.89 -7.09 13.14
N LEU A 483 -12.39 -6.83 14.33
CA LEU A 483 -11.09 -7.33 14.77
C LEU A 483 -11.09 -8.86 14.75
N PRO A 484 -9.96 -9.51 14.43
CA PRO A 484 -9.84 -10.95 14.52
C PRO A 484 -10.17 -11.48 15.93
N SER A 485 -10.77 -12.67 16.01
CA SER A 485 -11.16 -13.26 17.29
C SER A 485 -9.98 -13.43 18.25
N GLY A 486 -8.81 -13.80 17.74
CA GLY A 486 -7.59 -13.89 18.54
C GLY A 486 -7.16 -12.57 19.20
N GLU A 487 -7.53 -11.42 18.64
CA GLU A 487 -7.29 -10.12 19.27
C GLU A 487 -8.35 -9.81 20.34
N VAL A 488 -9.58 -10.25 20.16
CA VAL A 488 -10.68 -10.02 21.10
C VAL A 488 -10.58 -10.95 22.30
N ASP A 489 -10.28 -12.24 22.08
CA ASP A 489 -10.25 -13.28 23.12
C ASP A 489 -9.03 -13.19 24.05
N ASN A 490 -7.93 -12.54 23.61
CA ASN A 490 -6.70 -12.37 24.38
C ASN A 490 -6.64 -11.04 25.17
N ARG A 491 -7.70 -10.29 25.19
CA ARG A 491 -7.85 -9.01 25.91
C ARG A 491 -8.88 -9.14 27.02
#